data_38939ea6a669102d27550269724bde28
#
_entry.id   38939ea6a669102d27550269724bde28
#
_cell.length_a   1.000
_cell.length_b   1.000
_cell.length_c   1.000
_cell.angle_alpha   90.00
_cell.angle_beta   90.00
_cell.angle_gamma   90.00
#
_symmetry.space_group_name_H-M   'P 1'
#
loop_
_entity.id
_entity.type
_entity.pdbx_description
1 polymer ?
#
loop_
_entity_poly.entity_id
_entity_poly.type
_entity_poly.pdbx_seq_one_letter_code
_entity_poly.pdbx_strand_id
1 'polypeptide(L)'
;MKRNIIYTAACLVAFASCQKQEVAEAPSQVEVAVELTASAAADATKTVMTEYNAHWWSVSDKISLFYTVEGKTGHSVFTSKNYIPAASAKFAGSLSLPAENTDLTTVSALAVYPATTADASDGTSVNVTVPSVQTAVEGSFMEGAYPVVAKTSDLTAALSFKAVCIILKKVDS
;
A
#
# COMPACT_ATOMS: atom_id res chain seq x y z
N MET A 1 -71.56 -62.28 4.22
CA MET A 1 -71.01 -60.93 3.86
C MET A 1 -69.69 -60.75 4.56
N LYS A 2 -68.61 -60.81 3.80
CA LYS A 2 -67.22 -60.67 4.35
C LYS A 2 -66.80 -59.23 4.06
N ARG A 3 -66.50 -58.47 5.12
CA ARG A 3 -65.95 -57.10 4.98
C ARG A 3 -64.43 -57.18 5.13
N ASN A 4 -63.74 -56.90 4.04
CA ASN A 4 -62.27 -56.78 4.06
C ASN A 4 -61.92 -55.37 4.53
N ILE A 5 -61.14 -55.30 5.59
CA ILE A 5 -60.52 -54.06 6.11
C ILE A 5 -59.13 -53.99 5.55
N ILE A 6 -58.86 -53.01 4.71
CA ILE A 6 -57.49 -52.73 4.19
C ILE A 6 -56.84 -51.73 5.12
N TYR A 7 -55.74 -52.18 5.77
CA TYR A 7 -54.90 -51.30 6.54
C TYR A 7 -53.84 -50.67 5.60
N THR A 8 -53.97 -49.37 5.37
CA THR A 8 -52.95 -48.63 4.66
C THR A 8 -51.91 -48.16 5.65
N ALA A 9 -50.73 -48.79 5.62
CA ALA A 9 -49.56 -48.34 6.39
C ALA A 9 -48.93 -47.12 5.71
N ALA A 10 -49.05 -45.93 6.31
CA ALA A 10 -48.32 -44.72 5.88
C ALA A 10 -46.90 -44.77 6.41
N CYS A 11 -45.93 -45.04 5.53
CA CYS A 11 -44.50 -44.87 5.84
C CYS A 11 -44.18 -43.38 5.83
N LEU A 12 -43.99 -42.78 7.01
CA LEU A 12 -43.33 -41.47 7.18
C LEU A 12 -41.81 -41.64 6.98
N VAL A 13 -41.35 -41.26 5.81
CA VAL A 13 -39.88 -41.11 5.58
C VAL A 13 -39.45 -39.76 6.13
N ALA A 14 -38.86 -39.75 7.30
CA ALA A 14 -38.19 -38.56 7.83
C ALA A 14 -36.90 -38.35 7.04
N PHE A 15 -36.90 -37.40 6.11
CA PHE A 15 -35.68 -36.88 5.52
C PHE A 15 -34.95 -36.05 6.60
N ALA A 16 -33.98 -36.67 7.27
CA ALA A 16 -32.96 -35.90 8.02
C ALA A 16 -32.13 -35.13 7.00
N SER A 17 -32.54 -33.89 6.75
CA SER A 17 -31.68 -32.91 6.03
C SER A 17 -30.50 -32.59 6.93
N CYS A 18 -29.37 -33.26 6.70
CA CYS A 18 -28.07 -32.76 7.18
C CYS A 18 -27.79 -31.44 6.46
N GLN A 19 -28.21 -30.33 7.05
CA GLN A 19 -27.67 -29.05 6.67
C GLN A 19 -26.16 -29.09 7.03
N LYS A 20 -25.34 -29.22 5.99
CA LYS A 20 -23.91 -28.98 6.07
C LYS A 20 -23.79 -27.52 6.49
N GLN A 21 -23.49 -27.28 7.75
CA GLN A 21 -23.16 -25.95 8.24
C GLN A 21 -21.89 -25.55 7.49
N GLU A 22 -22.02 -24.66 6.49
CA GLU A 22 -20.87 -24.03 5.88
C GLU A 22 -20.16 -23.28 6.99
N VAL A 23 -19.05 -23.83 7.42
CA VAL A 23 -18.11 -23.10 8.30
C VAL A 23 -17.64 -21.93 7.42
N ALA A 24 -18.04 -20.72 7.78
CA ALA A 24 -17.52 -19.51 7.12
C ALA A 24 -16.01 -19.59 7.18
N GLU A 25 -15.40 -19.77 6.01
CA GLU A 25 -13.94 -19.80 5.88
C GLU A 25 -13.42 -18.47 6.42
N ALA A 26 -12.48 -18.49 7.36
CA ALA A 26 -11.87 -17.29 7.90
C ALA A 26 -11.32 -16.45 6.72
N PRO A 27 -11.44 -15.11 6.74
CA PRO A 27 -10.95 -14.30 5.64
C PRO A 27 -9.48 -14.61 5.39
N SER A 28 -9.13 -14.91 4.15
CA SER A 28 -7.75 -15.24 3.76
C SER A 28 -6.80 -14.02 3.88
N GLN A 29 -7.35 -12.81 4.03
CA GLN A 29 -6.61 -11.57 4.21
C GLN A 29 -7.25 -10.73 5.32
N VAL A 30 -6.40 -9.97 6.03
CA VAL A 30 -6.79 -9.05 7.09
C VAL A 30 -6.19 -7.67 6.83
N GLU A 31 -6.92 -6.63 7.17
CA GLU A 31 -6.44 -5.25 7.14
C GLU A 31 -5.64 -4.97 8.42
N VAL A 32 -4.36 -4.64 8.24
CA VAL A 32 -3.43 -4.29 9.31
C VAL A 32 -3.10 -2.81 9.23
N ALA A 33 -3.44 -2.04 10.26
CA ALA A 33 -3.04 -0.65 10.36
C ALA A 33 -1.54 -0.56 10.67
N VAL A 34 -0.83 0.24 9.87
CA VAL A 34 0.63 0.35 9.94
C VAL A 34 1.05 1.81 10.02
N GLU A 35 2.05 2.09 10.82
CA GLU A 35 2.74 3.37 10.87
C GLU A 35 4.20 3.19 10.43
N LEU A 36 4.59 3.88 9.35
CA LEU A 36 5.93 3.84 8.79
C LEU A 36 6.69 5.12 9.17
N THR A 37 7.97 5.00 9.47
CA THR A 37 8.86 6.16 9.61
C THR A 37 9.59 6.38 8.30
N ALA A 38 9.50 7.59 7.74
CA ALA A 38 10.27 8.00 6.59
C ALA A 38 11.31 9.04 6.99
N SER A 39 12.52 8.89 6.50
CA SER A 39 13.58 9.88 6.61
C SER A 39 14.03 10.31 5.21
N ALA A 40 14.28 11.61 5.05
CA ALA A 40 14.99 12.10 3.89
C ALA A 40 16.47 11.74 4.04
N ALA A 41 17.04 11.02 3.07
CA ALA A 41 18.49 10.92 2.99
C ALA A 41 19.06 12.32 2.72
N ALA A 42 20.21 12.65 3.31
CA ALA A 42 20.78 14.00 3.29
C ALA A 42 20.94 14.61 1.87
N ASP A 43 20.92 13.77 0.84
CA ASP A 43 21.16 14.19 -0.55
C ASP A 43 19.95 14.00 -1.48
N ALA A 44 18.77 13.61 -0.98
CA ALA A 44 17.87 12.91 -1.88
C ALA A 44 16.43 13.36 -1.95
N THR A 45 15.81 14.06 -1.00
CA THR A 45 14.34 14.14 -1.04
C THR A 45 13.74 15.47 -0.66
N LYS A 46 12.68 15.82 -1.39
CA LYS A 46 12.11 17.15 -1.29
C LYS A 46 10.61 17.21 -1.39
N THR A 47 9.97 17.63 -0.34
CA THR A 47 8.64 18.23 -0.44
C THR A 47 8.69 19.75 -0.29
N VAL A 48 9.63 20.26 0.50
CA VAL A 48 9.90 21.68 0.65
C VAL A 48 11.41 21.91 0.68
N MET A 49 11.91 22.86 -0.10
CA MET A 49 13.30 23.34 0.00
C MET A 49 13.37 24.41 1.09
N THR A 50 14.26 24.21 2.04
CA THR A 50 14.66 25.28 2.96
C THR A 50 15.85 26.06 2.39
N GLU A 51 16.14 27.21 2.91
CA GLU A 51 17.30 28.01 2.54
C GLU A 51 18.67 27.30 2.69
N TYR A 52 18.69 26.16 3.40
CA TYR A 52 19.86 25.31 3.59
C TYR A 52 19.84 24.02 2.76
N ASN A 53 19.00 23.93 1.71
CA ASN A 53 18.82 22.70 0.91
C ASN A 53 18.33 21.47 1.70
N ALA A 54 17.79 21.66 2.89
CA ALA A 54 17.18 20.58 3.66
C ALA A 54 15.82 20.22 3.08
N HIS A 55 15.50 18.93 3.06
CA HIS A 55 14.28 18.40 2.49
C HIS A 55 13.35 17.95 3.60
N TRP A 56 12.15 18.46 3.63
CA TRP A 56 11.24 18.24 4.71
C TRP A 56 9.91 17.68 4.20
N TRP A 57 9.43 16.71 4.92
CA TRP A 57 8.10 16.16 4.71
C TRP A 57 7.05 17.15 5.18
N SER A 58 6.10 17.44 4.31
CA SER A 58 5.01 18.36 4.60
C SER A 58 3.82 17.68 5.25
N VAL A 59 2.90 18.49 5.77
CA VAL A 59 1.62 18.03 6.28
C VAL A 59 0.80 17.41 5.16
N SER A 60 0.20 16.26 5.44
CA SER A 60 -0.64 15.54 4.48
C SER A 60 0.05 15.02 3.21
N ASP A 61 1.39 15.01 3.16
CA ASP A 61 2.11 14.30 2.10
C ASP A 61 1.66 12.85 2.01
N LYS A 62 1.61 12.33 0.79
CA LYS A 62 1.19 10.95 0.54
C LYS A 62 2.28 10.19 -0.20
N ILE A 63 2.52 8.96 0.25
CA ILE A 63 3.37 8.00 -0.43
C ILE A 63 2.53 6.82 -0.92
N SER A 64 2.84 6.31 -2.12
CA SER A 64 2.39 5.00 -2.58
C SER A 64 3.33 3.94 -2.07
N LEU A 65 2.81 2.91 -1.46
CA LEU A 65 3.56 1.75 -1.00
C LEU A 65 3.11 0.51 -1.77
N PHE A 66 4.01 -0.03 -2.58
CA PHE A 66 3.87 -1.34 -3.21
C PHE A 66 4.60 -2.34 -2.34
N TYR A 67 3.87 -3.32 -1.81
CA TYR A 67 4.44 -4.30 -0.86
C TYR A 67 4.26 -5.71 -1.39
N THR A 68 5.19 -6.59 -1.01
CA THR A 68 5.17 -8.00 -1.37
C THR A 68 5.30 -8.84 -0.11
N VAL A 69 4.37 -9.75 0.07
CA VAL A 69 4.36 -10.76 1.12
C VAL A 69 4.02 -12.10 0.49
N GLU A 70 4.81 -13.14 0.77
CA GLU A 70 4.61 -14.50 0.23
C GLU A 70 4.44 -14.53 -1.30
N GLY A 71 5.17 -13.68 -2.01
CA GLY A 71 5.13 -13.57 -3.48
C GLY A 71 3.89 -12.87 -4.05
N LYS A 72 2.99 -12.38 -3.21
CA LYS A 72 1.84 -11.56 -3.64
C LYS A 72 2.13 -10.09 -3.44
N THR A 73 1.86 -9.27 -4.45
CA THR A 73 2.05 -7.82 -4.40
C THR A 73 0.72 -7.13 -4.10
N GLY A 74 0.77 -6.20 -3.14
CA GLY A 74 -0.32 -5.29 -2.80
C GLY A 74 0.10 -3.83 -2.98
N HIS A 75 -0.88 -2.92 -2.93
CA HIS A 75 -0.66 -1.47 -3.01
C HIS A 75 -1.51 -0.76 -1.98
N SER A 76 -0.93 0.24 -1.31
CA SER A 76 -1.62 1.11 -0.36
C SER A 76 -1.04 2.51 -0.38
N VAL A 77 -1.85 3.49 -0.03
CA VAL A 77 -1.43 4.88 0.11
C VAL A 77 -1.33 5.23 1.59
N PHE A 78 -0.20 5.77 1.98
CA PHE A 78 0.08 6.22 3.33
C PHE A 78 0.14 7.74 3.38
N THR A 79 -0.41 8.34 4.43
CA THR A 79 -0.49 9.79 4.61
C THR A 79 0.37 10.23 5.80
N SER A 80 1.14 11.31 5.59
CA SER A 80 1.95 11.92 6.65
C SER A 80 1.10 12.39 7.82
N LYS A 81 1.57 12.10 9.02
CA LYS A 81 0.98 12.56 10.29
C LYS A 81 1.66 13.81 10.86
N ASN A 82 2.61 14.38 10.15
CA ASN A 82 3.28 15.59 10.61
C ASN A 82 2.28 16.76 10.70
N TYR A 83 2.45 17.59 11.72
CA TYR A 83 1.69 18.85 11.87
C TYR A 83 2.46 20.04 11.30
N ILE A 84 3.78 19.91 11.21
CA ILE A 84 4.69 20.90 10.62
C ILE A 84 5.68 20.18 9.72
N PRO A 85 6.25 20.85 8.71
CA PRO A 85 7.31 20.27 7.89
C PRO A 85 8.49 19.79 8.73
N ALA A 86 9.03 18.60 8.45
CA ALA A 86 10.14 18.01 9.16
C ALA A 86 10.96 17.05 8.27
N ALA A 87 12.25 16.90 8.59
CA ALA A 87 13.15 15.99 7.87
C ALA A 87 12.77 14.51 8.02
N SER A 88 12.01 14.18 9.06
CA SER A 88 11.44 12.85 9.27
C SER A 88 9.95 12.96 9.44
N ALA A 89 9.22 11.96 8.95
CA ALA A 89 7.78 11.88 9.08
C ALA A 89 7.31 10.48 9.44
N LYS A 90 6.17 10.43 10.13
CA LYS A 90 5.39 9.23 10.31
C LYS A 90 4.27 9.21 9.29
N PHE A 91 4.14 8.11 8.57
CA PHE A 91 3.09 7.88 7.60
C PHE A 91 2.17 6.78 8.09
N ALA A 92 0.87 7.02 8.09
CA ALA A 92 -0.13 6.04 8.48
C ALA A 92 -0.95 5.56 7.29
N GLY A 93 -1.23 4.27 7.28
CA GLY A 93 -2.05 3.59 6.28
C GLY A 93 -2.42 2.19 6.75
N SER A 94 -2.97 1.38 5.86
CA SER A 94 -3.25 -0.02 6.12
C SER A 94 -2.72 -0.92 5.00
N LEU A 95 -2.42 -2.17 5.34
CA LEU A 95 -2.00 -3.22 4.43
C LEU A 95 -3.01 -4.37 4.50
N SER A 96 -3.33 -4.94 3.35
CA SER A 96 -4.07 -6.19 3.27
C SER A 96 -3.07 -7.35 3.26
N LEU A 97 -2.93 -8.05 4.37
CA LEU A 97 -1.95 -9.13 4.58
C LEU A 97 -2.64 -10.49 4.71
N PRO A 98 -1.96 -11.61 4.39
CA PRO A 98 -2.47 -12.94 4.71
C PRO A 98 -2.76 -13.06 6.22
N ALA A 99 -3.90 -13.67 6.57
CA ALA A 99 -4.30 -13.79 7.97
C ALA A 99 -3.31 -14.62 8.81
N GLU A 100 -2.61 -15.54 8.16
CA GLU A 100 -1.57 -16.40 8.74
C GLU A 100 -0.20 -15.72 8.86
N ASN A 101 0.00 -14.57 8.18
CA ASN A 101 1.28 -13.85 8.20
C ASN A 101 1.07 -12.33 8.22
N THR A 102 1.06 -11.76 9.40
CA THR A 102 0.98 -10.30 9.64
C THR A 102 2.31 -9.72 10.13
N ASP A 103 3.40 -10.48 10.02
CA ASP A 103 4.73 -10.06 10.44
C ASP A 103 5.33 -9.07 9.44
N LEU A 104 5.40 -7.81 9.82
CA LEU A 104 5.91 -6.72 8.99
C LEU A 104 7.41 -6.83 8.69
N THR A 105 8.17 -7.62 9.45
CA THR A 105 9.60 -7.85 9.20
C THR A 105 9.84 -8.68 7.95
N THR A 106 8.81 -9.44 7.50
CA THR A 106 8.86 -10.29 6.30
C THR A 106 8.27 -9.61 5.06
N VAL A 107 7.71 -8.40 5.21
CA VAL A 107 7.10 -7.64 4.12
C VAL A 107 8.16 -6.77 3.44
N SER A 108 8.47 -7.08 2.20
CA SER A 108 9.29 -6.19 1.36
C SER A 108 8.42 -5.12 0.71
N ALA A 109 8.97 -3.92 0.55
CA ALA A 109 8.22 -2.83 -0.05
C ALA A 109 9.07 -1.84 -0.85
N LEU A 110 8.39 -1.21 -1.81
CA LEU A 110 8.87 -0.10 -2.61
C LEU A 110 7.92 1.08 -2.38
N ALA A 111 8.43 2.14 -1.76
CA ALA A 111 7.67 3.36 -1.50
C ALA A 111 8.02 4.45 -2.50
N VAL A 112 7.04 5.21 -2.96
CA VAL A 112 7.19 6.30 -3.93
C VAL A 112 6.52 7.55 -3.40
N TYR A 113 7.21 8.68 -3.50
CA TYR A 113 6.63 9.99 -3.27
C TYR A 113 6.83 10.90 -4.52
N PRO A 114 5.87 11.74 -4.86
CA PRO A 114 4.50 11.76 -4.34
C PRO A 114 3.69 10.55 -4.82
N ALA A 115 2.67 10.17 -4.07
CA ALA A 115 1.82 9.03 -4.40
C ALA A 115 1.19 9.11 -5.79
N THR A 116 0.91 10.33 -6.26
CA THR A 116 0.29 10.62 -7.56
C THR A 116 1.17 10.27 -8.76
N THR A 117 2.47 10.09 -8.57
CA THR A 117 3.41 9.76 -9.65
C THR A 117 3.59 8.27 -9.88
N ALA A 118 3.13 7.43 -8.96
CA ALA A 118 3.33 5.99 -9.04
C ALA A 118 2.13 5.32 -9.71
N ASP A 119 2.36 4.72 -10.89
CA ASP A 119 1.30 4.09 -11.68
C ASP A 119 1.15 2.59 -11.37
N ALA A 120 2.25 1.85 -11.39
CA ALA A 120 2.25 0.41 -11.19
C ALA A 120 3.62 -0.10 -10.71
N SER A 121 3.63 -1.24 -10.04
CA SER A 121 4.86 -1.94 -9.63
C SER A 121 4.72 -3.45 -9.82
N ASP A 122 5.84 -4.08 -10.16
CA ASP A 122 6.01 -5.54 -10.16
C ASP A 122 6.59 -6.07 -8.83
N GLY A 123 6.70 -5.21 -7.80
CA GLY A 123 7.33 -5.52 -6.52
C GLY A 123 8.85 -5.29 -6.47
N THR A 124 9.50 -5.12 -7.63
CA THR A 124 10.95 -4.86 -7.74
C THR A 124 11.25 -3.50 -8.35
N SER A 125 10.40 -3.04 -9.25
CA SER A 125 10.45 -1.76 -9.94
C SER A 125 9.10 -1.06 -9.88
N VAL A 126 9.08 0.24 -10.12
CA VAL A 126 7.86 1.05 -10.19
C VAL A 126 7.93 1.99 -11.38
N ASN A 127 6.82 2.10 -12.10
CA ASN A 127 6.65 3.12 -13.12
C ASN A 127 6.29 4.44 -12.45
N VAL A 128 6.98 5.51 -12.82
CA VAL A 128 6.77 6.85 -12.27
C VAL A 128 6.51 7.82 -13.42
N THR A 129 5.41 8.54 -13.35
CA THR A 129 5.08 9.60 -14.32
C THR A 129 5.55 10.95 -13.80
N VAL A 130 6.35 11.63 -14.60
CA VAL A 130 6.82 12.99 -14.32
C VAL A 130 6.10 13.96 -15.27
N PRO A 131 5.56 15.09 -14.76
CA PRO A 131 4.92 16.08 -15.60
C PRO A 131 5.86 16.57 -16.71
N SER A 132 5.39 16.58 -17.95
CA SER A 132 6.14 17.07 -19.12
C SER A 132 6.37 18.58 -19.08
N VAL A 133 5.47 19.30 -18.42
CA VAL A 133 5.57 20.74 -18.17
C VAL A 133 5.76 20.95 -16.67
N GLN A 134 6.81 21.63 -16.29
CA GLN A 134 7.13 21.93 -14.91
C GLN A 134 7.13 23.44 -14.70
N THR A 135 6.38 23.90 -13.72
CA THR A 135 6.33 25.30 -13.32
C THR A 135 7.25 25.54 -12.13
N ALA A 136 8.01 26.60 -12.16
CA ALA A 136 8.83 27.01 -11.02
C ALA A 136 7.92 27.36 -9.84
N VAL A 137 8.25 26.80 -8.66
CA VAL A 137 7.59 27.08 -7.39
C VAL A 137 8.64 27.66 -6.47
N GLU A 138 8.36 28.83 -5.89
CA GLU A 138 9.30 29.49 -4.99
C GLU A 138 9.61 28.61 -3.78
N GLY A 139 10.89 28.36 -3.54
CA GLY A 139 11.36 27.53 -2.44
C GLY A 139 11.01 26.04 -2.53
N SER A 140 10.47 25.56 -3.67
CA SER A 140 10.05 24.16 -3.81
C SER A 140 10.07 23.67 -5.26
N PHE A 141 9.61 22.44 -5.48
CA PHE A 141 9.33 21.87 -6.78
C PHE A 141 7.81 21.79 -7.01
N MET A 142 7.39 21.83 -8.27
CA MET A 142 6.03 21.47 -8.63
C MET A 142 5.78 20.01 -8.18
N GLU A 143 4.57 19.75 -7.69
CA GLU A 143 4.18 18.39 -7.31
C GLU A 143 4.42 17.40 -8.45
N GLY A 144 5.03 16.27 -8.14
CA GLY A 144 5.38 15.25 -9.12
C GLY A 144 6.63 15.52 -9.97
N ALA A 145 7.21 16.73 -9.91
CA ALA A 145 8.40 17.05 -10.69
C ALA A 145 9.68 16.36 -10.20
N TYR A 146 9.69 15.92 -8.95
CA TYR A 146 10.85 15.30 -8.31
C TYR A 146 10.45 14.05 -7.52
N PRO A 147 10.16 12.93 -8.20
CA PRO A 147 9.81 11.71 -7.53
C PRO A 147 11.00 11.11 -6.79
N VAL A 148 10.72 10.52 -5.65
CA VAL A 148 11.70 9.84 -4.80
C VAL A 148 11.20 8.48 -4.39
N VAL A 149 12.10 7.54 -4.21
CA VAL A 149 11.77 6.16 -3.89
C VAL A 149 12.56 5.66 -2.69
N ALA A 150 11.93 4.77 -1.93
CA ALA A 150 12.60 4.00 -0.89
C ALA A 150 12.29 2.52 -1.09
N LYS A 151 13.28 1.66 -0.84
CA LYS A 151 13.11 0.20 -0.88
C LYS A 151 13.50 -0.37 0.47
N THR A 152 12.70 -1.30 0.96
CA THR A 152 12.98 -2.05 2.18
C THR A 152 12.59 -3.51 2.03
N SER A 153 13.23 -4.38 2.77
CA SER A 153 12.84 -5.79 2.98
C SER A 153 12.18 -6.02 4.34
N ASP A 154 12.03 -4.95 5.13
CA ASP A 154 11.49 -4.97 6.48
C ASP A 154 10.74 -3.66 6.72
N LEU A 155 9.42 -3.72 6.86
CA LEU A 155 8.57 -2.55 7.06
C LEU A 155 8.62 -1.98 8.49
N THR A 156 9.28 -2.62 9.41
CA THR A 156 9.54 -2.05 10.76
C THR A 156 10.71 -1.08 10.74
N ALA A 157 11.57 -1.17 9.71
CA ALA A 157 12.69 -0.26 9.52
C ALA A 157 12.25 1.09 8.95
N ALA A 158 13.01 2.14 9.22
CA ALA A 158 12.76 3.45 8.63
C ALA A 158 13.01 3.42 7.11
N LEU A 159 12.08 3.98 6.35
CA LEU A 159 12.19 4.15 4.90
C LEU A 159 13.17 5.29 4.59
N SER A 160 14.24 4.98 3.88
CA SER A 160 15.23 5.97 3.41
C SER A 160 14.97 6.30 1.94
N PHE A 161 14.41 7.46 1.67
CA PHE A 161 14.08 7.89 0.33
C PHE A 161 15.27 8.46 -0.41
N LYS A 162 15.36 8.12 -1.70
CA LYS A 162 16.39 8.63 -2.63
C LYS A 162 15.71 9.18 -3.87
N ALA A 163 16.32 10.23 -4.45
CA ALA A 163 15.86 10.79 -5.72
C ALA A 163 15.97 9.77 -6.85
N VAL A 164 14.97 9.75 -7.71
CA VAL A 164 15.08 9.09 -9.01
C VAL A 164 15.83 10.05 -9.93
N CYS A 165 17.04 9.69 -10.36
CA CYS A 165 17.77 10.47 -11.36
C CYS A 165 17.04 10.44 -12.69
N ILE A 166 16.42 11.56 -13.08
CA ILE A 166 15.84 11.74 -14.40
C ILE A 166 16.86 12.47 -15.24
N ILE A 167 17.40 11.79 -16.25
CA ILE A 167 18.23 12.46 -17.26
C ILE A 167 17.24 13.10 -18.25
N LEU A 168 16.96 14.37 -18.09
CA LEU A 168 16.25 15.16 -19.10
C LEU A 168 17.21 15.40 -20.26
N LYS A 169 17.02 14.67 -21.34
CA LYS A 169 17.70 14.96 -22.60
C LYS A 169 16.99 16.16 -23.24
N LYS A 170 17.62 17.35 -23.22
CA LYS A 170 17.16 18.50 -24.00
C LYS A 170 17.20 18.09 -25.49
N VAL A 171 16.05 18.03 -26.13
CA VAL A 171 15.97 17.92 -27.60
C VAL A 171 15.98 19.34 -28.10
N ASP A 172 17.12 19.78 -28.63
CA ASP A 172 17.21 21.04 -29.33
C ASP A 172 16.39 20.93 -30.63
N SER A 173 15.40 21.80 -30.76
CA SER A 173 14.56 21.95 -31.95
C SER A 173 15.21 22.96 -32.90
#